data_539bcdcaa0a9ca0b991f8af588461bcf
#
_entry.id   539bcdcaa0a9ca0b991f8af588461bcf
#
_cell.length_a   1.000
_cell.length_b   1.000
_cell.length_c   1.000
_cell.angle_alpha   90.00
_cell.angle_beta   90.00
_cell.angle_gamma   90.00
#
_symmetry.space_group_name_H-M   'P 1'
#
loop_
_entity.id
_entity.type
_entity.pdbx_description
1 polymer ?
#
loop_
_entity_poly.entity_id
_entity_poly.type
_entity_poly.pdbx_seq_one_letter_code
_entity_poly.pdbx_strand_id
1 'polypeptide(L)'
;MYSAQIYKEDFLTVKRIMKEHSRSIEKALDRCNKILLGMKRECENYTVYDTLGNMVCSFMRLMTLLDEFLQKANEFPGKKDVMDFYFELRNFLNIYDLVDEHYVMYSELEADGRFMLKLFCVDPSLNIQKRLDKGKSAVFFSATLLPVNYYKSLLSTKKDNYAIYADSTFDSKKR
;
A
#
# COMPACT_ATOMS: atom_id res chain seq x y z
N MET A 1 -1.16 6.99 -2.11
CA MET A 1 -0.39 6.66 -3.33
C MET A 1 0.92 5.95 -3.01
N TYR A 2 1.72 6.44 -2.05
CA TYR A 2 2.99 5.82 -1.64
C TYR A 2 2.90 5.06 -0.31
N SER A 3 1.71 4.79 0.20
CA SER A 3 1.45 3.93 1.35
C SER A 3 0.67 2.71 0.90
N ALA A 4 0.85 1.58 1.60
CA ALA A 4 0.11 0.36 1.35
C ALA A 4 -0.26 -0.31 2.68
N GLN A 5 -1.32 -1.09 2.67
CA GLN A 5 -1.77 -1.87 3.81
C GLN A 5 -2.33 -3.20 3.36
N ILE A 6 -2.29 -4.18 4.24
CA ILE A 6 -2.91 -5.51 4.06
C ILE A 6 -3.54 -5.96 5.37
N TYR A 7 -4.57 -6.78 5.27
CA TYR A 7 -5.25 -7.35 6.42
C TYR A 7 -5.03 -8.86 6.53
N LYS A 8 -4.77 -9.33 7.73
CA LYS A 8 -4.60 -10.75 8.01
C LYS A 8 -5.82 -11.57 7.61
N GLU A 9 -7.00 -11.01 7.76
CA GLU A 9 -8.28 -11.65 7.51
C GLU A 9 -8.45 -11.99 6.01
N ASP A 10 -7.88 -11.19 5.11
CA ASP A 10 -7.95 -11.43 3.65
C ASP A 10 -7.18 -12.70 3.26
N PHE A 11 -6.05 -13.00 3.94
CA PHE A 11 -5.32 -14.26 3.75
C PHE A 11 -6.19 -15.48 4.09
N LEU A 12 -7.07 -15.38 5.09
CA LEU A 12 -7.97 -16.48 5.46
C LEU A 12 -9.08 -16.63 4.44
N THR A 13 -9.62 -15.56 3.91
CA THR A 13 -10.66 -15.57 2.88
C THR A 13 -10.15 -16.23 1.61
N VAL A 14 -8.98 -15.77 1.10
CA VAL A 14 -8.37 -16.35 -0.09
C VAL A 14 -7.92 -17.80 0.15
N LYS A 15 -7.45 -18.13 1.35
CA LYS A 15 -7.09 -19.52 1.69
C LYS A 15 -8.29 -20.46 1.56
N ARG A 16 -9.49 -20.06 1.98
CA ARG A 16 -10.71 -20.88 1.84
C ARG A 16 -11.02 -21.16 0.37
N ILE A 17 -10.92 -20.16 -0.48
CA ILE A 17 -11.13 -20.29 -1.93
C ILE A 17 -10.05 -21.21 -2.54
N MET A 18 -8.79 -20.95 -2.26
CA MET A 18 -7.67 -21.68 -2.87
C MET A 18 -7.50 -23.11 -2.40
N LYS A 19 -8.14 -23.51 -1.29
CA LYS A 19 -8.14 -24.89 -0.77
C LYS A 19 -8.60 -25.91 -1.82
N GLU A 20 -9.59 -25.53 -2.63
CA GLU A 20 -10.15 -26.40 -3.68
C GLU A 20 -9.39 -26.34 -5.00
N HIS A 21 -8.54 -25.32 -5.20
CA HIS A 21 -7.90 -25.05 -6.48
C HIS A 21 -6.39 -25.33 -6.48
N SER A 22 -5.67 -25.03 -5.39
CA SER A 22 -4.22 -25.21 -5.35
C SER A 22 -3.69 -25.44 -3.93
N ARG A 23 -3.23 -26.66 -3.66
CA ARG A 23 -2.62 -27.02 -2.38
C ARG A 23 -1.32 -26.24 -2.09
N SER A 24 -0.56 -25.86 -3.13
CA SER A 24 0.66 -25.07 -2.98
C SER A 24 0.37 -23.66 -2.49
N ILE A 25 -0.64 -23.01 -3.08
CA ILE A 25 -1.09 -21.67 -2.68
C ILE A 25 -1.73 -21.72 -1.28
N GLU A 26 -2.56 -22.72 -1.00
CA GLU A 26 -3.14 -22.92 0.34
C GLU A 26 -2.06 -22.97 1.43
N LYS A 27 -1.00 -23.76 1.21
CA LYS A 27 0.13 -23.86 2.14
C LYS A 27 0.91 -22.55 2.28
N ALA A 28 1.10 -21.82 1.19
CA ALA A 28 1.77 -20.52 1.22
C ALA A 28 0.95 -19.48 2.00
N LEU A 29 -0.37 -19.43 1.78
CA LEU A 29 -1.30 -18.59 2.53
C LEU A 29 -1.32 -18.96 4.03
N ASP A 30 -1.29 -20.26 4.35
CA ASP A 30 -1.24 -20.73 5.74
C ASP A 30 0.05 -20.25 6.44
N ARG A 31 1.18 -20.31 5.74
CA ARG A 31 2.46 -19.82 6.26
C ARG A 31 2.41 -18.30 6.52
N CYS A 32 1.92 -17.51 5.57
CA CYS A 32 1.76 -16.08 5.74
C CYS A 32 0.81 -15.76 6.91
N ASN A 33 -0.32 -16.44 6.98
CA ASN A 33 -1.30 -16.27 8.07
C ASN A 33 -0.71 -16.62 9.45
N LYS A 34 0.13 -17.66 9.56
CA LYS A 34 0.82 -18.00 10.82
C LYS A 34 1.75 -16.90 11.29
N ILE A 35 2.51 -16.29 10.38
CA ILE A 35 3.39 -15.15 10.71
C ILE A 35 2.55 -13.96 11.19
N LEU A 36 1.52 -13.57 10.43
CA LEU A 36 0.62 -12.47 10.79
C LEU A 36 -0.13 -12.74 12.11
N LEU A 37 -0.48 -14.00 12.40
CA LEU A 37 -1.12 -14.38 13.66
C LEU A 37 -0.13 -14.24 14.83
N GLY A 38 1.16 -14.54 14.64
CA GLY A 38 2.21 -14.30 15.63
C GLY A 38 2.29 -12.81 15.95
N MET A 39 2.41 -11.98 14.91
CA MET A 39 2.44 -10.51 15.07
C MET A 39 1.18 -9.96 15.76
N LYS A 40 -0.01 -10.48 15.40
CA LYS A 40 -1.29 -10.09 16.04
C LYS A 40 -1.31 -10.39 17.54
N ARG A 41 -0.74 -11.53 17.96
CA ARG A 41 -0.69 -11.93 19.39
C ARG A 41 0.24 -11.03 20.23
N GLU A 42 1.27 -10.47 19.61
CA GLU A 42 2.24 -9.58 20.25
C GLU A 42 1.81 -8.10 20.17
N CYS A 43 0.76 -7.79 19.39
CA CYS A 43 0.25 -6.45 19.19
C CYS A 43 -0.90 -6.17 20.17
N GLU A 44 -0.72 -5.27 21.12
CA GLU A 44 -1.81 -4.84 22.01
C GLU A 44 -2.76 -3.86 21.28
N ASN A 45 -2.23 -2.74 20.78
CA ASN A 45 -2.94 -1.74 19.99
C ASN A 45 -2.25 -1.54 18.65
N TYR A 46 -0.97 -1.15 18.69
CA TYR A 46 -0.09 -1.03 17.52
C TYR A 46 1.33 -1.45 17.86
N THR A 47 2.08 -1.85 16.84
CA THR A 47 3.50 -2.19 16.97
C THR A 47 4.25 -1.66 15.75
N VAL A 48 5.37 -0.96 15.99
CA VAL A 48 6.25 -0.44 14.93
C VAL A 48 7.37 -1.44 14.68
N TYR A 49 7.78 -1.58 13.41
CA TYR A 49 8.80 -2.52 12.98
C TYR A 49 9.91 -1.79 12.23
N ASP A 50 11.15 -2.13 12.53
CA ASP A 50 12.33 -1.69 11.75
C ASP A 50 12.48 -2.50 10.46
N THR A 51 12.02 -3.75 10.46
CA THR A 51 12.06 -4.65 9.29
C THR A 51 10.93 -5.67 9.35
N LEU A 52 10.44 -6.06 8.18
CA LEU A 52 9.45 -7.14 8.04
C LEU A 52 10.08 -8.49 7.67
N GLY A 53 11.39 -8.53 7.44
CA GLY A 53 12.24 -9.72 7.33
C GLY A 53 11.61 -10.90 6.59
N ASN A 54 11.52 -12.06 7.26
CA ASN A 54 11.04 -13.33 6.70
C ASN A 54 9.59 -13.28 6.19
N MET A 55 8.78 -12.32 6.63
CA MET A 55 7.41 -12.17 6.18
C MET A 55 7.36 -11.75 4.71
N VAL A 56 8.20 -10.79 4.31
CA VAL A 56 8.27 -10.31 2.93
C VAL A 56 8.67 -11.44 1.98
N CYS A 57 9.65 -12.28 2.36
CA CYS A 57 10.02 -13.46 1.58
C CYS A 57 8.83 -14.44 1.40
N SER A 58 7.99 -14.58 2.43
CA SER A 58 6.80 -15.43 2.37
C SER A 58 5.73 -14.82 1.46
N PHE A 59 5.58 -13.50 1.47
CA PHE A 59 4.68 -12.77 0.57
C PHE A 59 5.14 -12.84 -0.89
N MET A 60 6.43 -12.66 -1.16
CA MET A 60 7.00 -12.78 -2.50
C MET A 60 6.77 -14.18 -3.07
N ARG A 61 6.98 -15.23 -2.26
CA ARG A 61 6.69 -16.60 -2.69
C ARG A 61 5.20 -16.83 -2.98
N LEU A 62 4.32 -16.33 -2.13
CA LEU A 62 2.87 -16.38 -2.34
C LEU A 62 2.49 -15.67 -3.63
N MET A 63 3.07 -14.50 -3.87
CA MET A 63 2.85 -13.68 -5.06
C MET A 63 3.21 -14.44 -6.34
N THR A 64 4.38 -15.08 -6.38
CA THR A 64 4.80 -15.89 -7.53
C THR A 64 3.83 -17.04 -7.81
N LEU A 65 3.39 -17.76 -6.76
CA LEU A 65 2.43 -18.85 -6.92
C LEU A 65 1.06 -18.39 -7.41
N LEU A 66 0.59 -17.25 -6.92
CA LEU A 66 -0.67 -16.64 -7.38
C LEU A 66 -0.58 -16.19 -8.83
N ASP A 67 0.54 -15.56 -9.22
CA ASP A 67 0.77 -15.09 -10.59
C ASP A 67 0.74 -16.27 -11.57
N GLU A 68 1.51 -17.33 -11.30
CA GLU A 68 1.54 -18.56 -12.12
C GLU A 68 0.16 -19.24 -12.23
N PHE A 69 -0.63 -19.21 -11.14
CA PHE A 69 -1.96 -19.79 -11.13
C PHE A 69 -2.95 -18.95 -11.94
N LEU A 70 -2.98 -17.63 -11.69
CA LEU A 70 -3.94 -16.73 -12.34
C LEU A 70 -3.73 -16.60 -13.85
N GLN A 71 -2.47 -16.73 -14.33
CA GLN A 71 -2.16 -16.77 -15.76
C GLN A 71 -2.78 -17.97 -16.49
N LYS A 72 -2.98 -19.09 -15.78
CA LYS A 72 -3.47 -20.35 -16.35
C LYS A 72 -4.92 -20.65 -16.00
N ALA A 73 -5.45 -19.98 -14.98
CA ALA A 73 -6.77 -20.28 -14.44
C ALA A 73 -7.89 -19.72 -15.33
N ASN A 74 -8.84 -20.58 -15.66
CA ASN A 74 -10.14 -20.17 -16.19
C ASN A 74 -10.99 -19.48 -15.10
N GLU A 75 -12.26 -19.19 -15.41
CA GLU A 75 -13.21 -18.70 -14.41
C GLU A 75 -13.45 -19.75 -13.33
N PHE A 76 -13.47 -19.32 -12.05
CA PHE A 76 -13.78 -20.14 -10.90
C PHE A 76 -14.50 -19.31 -9.82
N PRO A 77 -15.27 -19.94 -8.92
CA PRO A 77 -15.93 -19.24 -7.82
C PRO A 77 -14.90 -18.51 -6.92
N GLY A 78 -15.14 -17.21 -6.67
CA GLY A 78 -14.26 -16.39 -5.84
C GLY A 78 -13.01 -15.84 -6.58
N LYS A 79 -12.91 -15.99 -7.91
CA LYS A 79 -11.79 -15.45 -8.71
C LYS A 79 -11.59 -13.95 -8.47
N LYS A 80 -12.68 -13.18 -8.36
CA LYS A 80 -12.61 -11.75 -8.09
C LYS A 80 -11.90 -11.46 -6.77
N ASP A 81 -12.27 -12.14 -5.69
CA ASP A 81 -11.67 -11.94 -4.37
C ASP A 81 -10.18 -12.29 -4.37
N VAL A 82 -9.80 -13.36 -5.10
CA VAL A 82 -8.39 -13.75 -5.29
C VAL A 82 -7.62 -12.70 -6.08
N MET A 83 -8.24 -12.12 -7.14
CA MET A 83 -7.63 -11.06 -7.95
C MET A 83 -7.46 -9.77 -7.16
N ASP A 84 -8.46 -9.36 -6.40
CA ASP A 84 -8.42 -8.16 -5.57
C ASP A 84 -7.29 -8.30 -4.52
N PHE A 85 -7.24 -9.43 -3.82
CA PHE A 85 -6.15 -9.75 -2.90
C PHE A 85 -4.77 -9.78 -3.58
N TYR A 86 -4.67 -10.37 -4.78
CA TYR A 86 -3.44 -10.40 -5.56
C TYR A 86 -2.92 -8.97 -5.84
N PHE A 87 -3.80 -8.06 -6.26
CA PHE A 87 -3.41 -6.68 -6.52
C PHE A 87 -3.02 -5.92 -5.24
N GLU A 88 -3.70 -6.17 -4.13
CA GLU A 88 -3.34 -5.59 -2.83
C GLU A 88 -1.97 -6.07 -2.36
N LEU A 89 -1.71 -7.37 -2.42
CA LEU A 89 -0.41 -7.96 -2.06
C LEU A 89 0.70 -7.44 -2.97
N ARG A 90 0.45 -7.35 -4.29
CA ARG A 90 1.39 -6.78 -5.25
C ARG A 90 1.70 -5.32 -4.96
N ASN A 91 0.66 -4.53 -4.67
CA ASN A 91 0.84 -3.14 -4.28
C ASN A 91 1.66 -3.01 -3.00
N PHE A 92 1.40 -3.85 -2.00
CA PHE A 92 2.16 -3.86 -0.75
C PHE A 92 3.64 -4.16 -1.00
N LEU A 93 3.97 -5.16 -1.81
CA LEU A 93 5.35 -5.50 -2.15
C LEU A 93 6.03 -4.38 -2.96
N ASN A 94 5.34 -3.79 -3.93
CA ASN A 94 5.86 -2.65 -4.70
C ASN A 94 6.16 -1.43 -3.82
N ILE A 95 5.34 -1.17 -2.80
CA ILE A 95 5.60 -0.09 -1.84
C ILE A 95 6.73 -0.48 -0.88
N TYR A 96 6.83 -1.77 -0.49
CA TYR A 96 7.92 -2.24 0.35
C TYR A 96 9.30 -2.01 -0.31
N ASP A 97 9.40 -2.16 -1.62
CA ASP A 97 10.63 -1.88 -2.39
C ASP A 97 11.02 -0.37 -2.38
N LEU A 98 10.09 0.51 -1.98
CA LEU A 98 10.33 1.96 -1.87
C LEU A 98 10.62 2.39 -0.43
N VAL A 99 10.53 1.47 0.55
CA VAL A 99 10.70 1.79 1.97
C VAL A 99 12.12 2.29 2.22
N ASP A 100 12.19 3.48 2.80
CA ASP A 100 13.38 4.16 3.26
C ASP A 100 13.11 4.85 4.61
N GLU A 101 13.97 5.75 5.06
CA GLU A 101 13.85 6.52 6.30
C GLU A 101 12.58 7.40 6.40
N HIS A 102 11.88 7.63 5.27
CA HIS A 102 10.63 8.39 5.22
C HIS A 102 9.39 7.52 5.43
N TYR A 103 9.58 6.24 5.74
CA TYR A 103 8.49 5.30 5.99
C TYR A 103 8.43 4.85 7.45
N VAL A 104 7.21 4.61 7.90
CA VAL A 104 6.94 3.89 9.15
C VAL A 104 6.20 2.61 8.79
N MET A 105 6.76 1.46 9.23
CA MET A 105 6.12 0.16 9.11
C MET A 105 5.48 -0.18 10.45
N TYR A 106 4.18 -0.41 10.46
CA TYR A 106 3.49 -0.75 11.70
C TYR A 106 2.32 -1.70 11.47
N SER A 107 1.97 -2.43 12.52
CA SER A 107 0.71 -3.14 12.61
C SER A 107 -0.22 -2.50 13.62
N GLU A 108 -1.51 -2.67 13.41
CA GLU A 108 -2.55 -2.14 14.27
C GLU A 108 -3.70 -3.15 14.40
N LEU A 109 -4.26 -3.25 15.60
CA LEU A 109 -5.48 -3.97 15.84
C LEU A 109 -6.64 -2.96 15.77
N GLU A 110 -7.41 -3.03 14.68
CA GLU A 110 -8.54 -2.12 14.48
C GLU A 110 -9.69 -2.41 15.46
N ALA A 111 -10.57 -1.43 15.64
CA ALA A 111 -11.70 -1.53 16.58
C ALA A 111 -12.66 -2.68 16.24
N ASP A 112 -12.73 -3.12 14.99
CA ASP A 112 -13.52 -4.28 14.54
C ASP A 112 -12.80 -5.63 14.73
N GLY A 113 -11.59 -5.61 15.30
CA GLY A 113 -10.77 -6.79 15.57
C GLY A 113 -9.94 -7.27 14.39
N ARG A 114 -9.95 -6.58 13.24
CA ARG A 114 -9.05 -6.88 12.13
C ARG A 114 -7.62 -6.47 12.45
N PHE A 115 -6.69 -7.25 11.95
CA PHE A 115 -5.27 -6.98 12.09
C PHE A 115 -4.69 -6.45 10.80
N MET A 116 -4.30 -5.17 10.83
CA MET A 116 -3.72 -4.45 9.70
C MET A 116 -2.19 -4.40 9.83
N LEU A 117 -1.50 -4.58 8.72
CA LEU A 117 -0.09 -4.25 8.55
C LEU A 117 0.03 -3.15 7.51
N LYS A 118 0.74 -2.07 7.84
CA LYS A 118 0.81 -0.87 7.01
C LYS A 118 2.25 -0.40 6.80
N LEU A 119 2.50 0.01 5.57
CA LEU A 119 3.67 0.77 5.14
C LEU A 119 3.20 2.22 4.94
N PHE A 120 3.52 3.09 5.87
CA PHE A 120 3.07 4.47 5.86
C PHE A 120 4.20 5.40 5.42
N CYS A 121 4.02 6.03 4.27
CA CYS A 121 4.94 7.05 3.76
C CYS A 121 4.65 8.37 4.46
N VAL A 122 5.57 8.81 5.30
CA VAL A 122 5.46 10.07 6.07
C VAL A 122 5.81 11.25 5.16
N ASP A 123 6.86 11.11 4.35
CA ASP A 123 7.28 12.13 3.38
C ASP A 123 7.41 11.53 1.97
N PRO A 124 6.46 11.84 1.07
CA PRO A 124 6.49 11.33 -0.31
C PRO A 124 7.36 12.14 -1.26
N SER A 125 8.00 13.23 -0.81
CA SER A 125 8.67 14.21 -1.68
C SER A 125 9.74 13.60 -2.58
N LEU A 126 10.59 12.71 -2.06
CA LEU A 126 11.60 12.00 -2.83
C LEU A 126 10.99 11.11 -3.92
N ASN A 127 9.93 10.37 -3.58
CA ASN A 127 9.26 9.48 -4.52
C ASN A 127 8.53 10.26 -5.61
N ILE A 128 7.91 11.39 -5.25
CA ILE A 128 7.29 12.31 -6.21
C ILE A 128 8.37 12.91 -7.10
N GLN A 129 9.48 13.39 -6.53
CA GLN A 129 10.57 13.99 -7.29
C GLN A 129 11.16 13.04 -8.34
N LYS A 130 11.40 11.77 -7.97
CA LYS A 130 11.83 10.72 -8.93
C LYS A 130 10.89 10.56 -10.13
N ARG A 131 9.59 10.86 -9.94
CA ARG A 131 8.59 10.83 -11.03
C ARG A 131 8.62 12.13 -11.83
N LEU A 132 8.75 13.29 -11.16
CA LEU A 132 8.84 14.59 -11.82
C LEU A 132 10.07 14.69 -12.72
N ASP A 133 11.19 14.13 -12.31
CA ASP A 133 12.44 14.14 -13.09
C ASP A 133 12.35 13.36 -14.41
N LYS A 134 11.33 12.54 -14.59
CA LYS A 134 11.03 11.86 -15.87
C LYS A 134 10.29 12.77 -16.87
N GLY A 135 9.70 13.87 -16.38
CA GLY A 135 8.97 14.87 -17.18
C GLY A 135 9.81 16.11 -17.41
N LYS A 136 9.37 16.95 -18.36
CA LYS A 136 9.99 18.27 -18.61
C LYS A 136 9.53 19.31 -17.60
N SER A 137 8.28 19.26 -17.18
CA SER A 137 7.66 20.17 -16.20
C SER A 137 6.43 19.52 -15.58
N ALA A 138 6.03 20.01 -14.42
CA ALA A 138 4.79 19.61 -13.74
C ALA A 138 4.10 20.80 -13.11
N VAL A 139 2.79 20.82 -13.15
CA VAL A 139 1.95 21.84 -12.51
C VAL A 139 1.00 21.14 -11.56
N PHE A 140 1.03 21.53 -10.29
CA PHE A 140 0.07 21.10 -9.28
C PHE A 140 -0.93 22.23 -9.02
N PHE A 141 -2.20 21.91 -8.98
CA PHE A 141 -3.23 22.88 -8.68
C PHE A 141 -4.34 22.29 -7.81
N SER A 142 -4.79 23.08 -6.85
CA SER A 142 -5.95 22.78 -6.00
C SER A 142 -6.38 24.03 -5.28
N ALA A 143 -7.66 24.13 -4.93
CA ALA A 143 -8.17 25.18 -4.07
C ALA A 143 -7.67 25.09 -2.62
N THR A 144 -7.09 23.95 -2.23
CA THR A 144 -6.72 23.64 -0.84
C THR A 144 -5.22 23.44 -0.61
N LEU A 145 -4.37 23.88 -1.55
CA LEU A 145 -2.89 23.82 -1.39
C LEU A 145 -2.37 24.93 -0.44
N LEU A 146 -2.98 25.05 0.73
CA LEU A 146 -2.61 26.00 1.78
C LEU A 146 -2.29 25.28 3.09
N PRO A 147 -1.19 25.61 3.80
CA PRO A 147 -0.15 26.61 3.46
C PRO A 147 0.76 26.14 2.32
N VAL A 148 1.08 27.04 1.40
CA VAL A 148 1.83 26.73 0.17
C VAL A 148 3.19 26.09 0.44
N ASN A 149 3.94 26.61 1.42
CA ASN A 149 5.29 26.10 1.73
C ASN A 149 5.29 24.64 2.20
N TYR A 150 4.26 24.23 2.94
CA TYR A 150 4.06 22.84 3.36
C TYR A 150 3.89 21.93 2.16
N TYR A 151 2.99 22.27 1.24
CA TYR A 151 2.77 21.46 0.04
C TYR A 151 3.95 21.48 -0.92
N LYS A 152 4.66 22.60 -1.04
CA LYS A 152 5.91 22.64 -1.83
C LYS A 152 6.93 21.63 -1.34
N SER A 153 7.15 21.54 -0.03
CA SER A 153 8.09 20.56 0.56
C SER A 153 7.66 19.12 0.36
N LEU A 154 6.36 18.82 0.40
CA LEU A 154 5.84 17.47 0.18
C LEU A 154 5.80 17.03 -1.29
N LEU A 155 5.68 17.98 -2.22
CA LEU A 155 5.52 17.70 -3.65
C LEU A 155 6.84 17.67 -4.41
N SER A 156 7.91 18.28 -3.87
CA SER A 156 9.19 18.30 -4.54
C SER A 156 10.34 18.60 -3.58
N THR A 157 11.50 18.02 -3.84
CA THR A 157 12.75 18.31 -3.13
C THR A 157 13.53 19.48 -3.74
N LYS A 158 13.12 20.01 -4.89
CA LYS A 158 13.81 21.13 -5.56
C LYS A 158 13.45 22.46 -4.90
N LYS A 159 14.44 23.34 -4.77
CA LYS A 159 14.26 24.67 -4.15
C LYS A 159 13.78 25.76 -5.14
N ASP A 160 13.93 25.54 -6.42
CA ASP A 160 13.57 26.45 -7.50
C ASP A 160 12.09 26.40 -7.91
N ASN A 161 11.28 25.61 -7.21
CA ASN A 161 9.84 25.57 -7.40
C ASN A 161 9.19 26.90 -6.92
N TYR A 162 8.25 27.42 -7.68
CA TYR A 162 7.46 28.58 -7.31
C TYR A 162 5.98 28.24 -7.26
N ALA A 163 5.21 29.05 -6.56
CA ALA A 163 3.77 28.93 -6.48
C ALA A 163 3.12 30.30 -6.76
N ILE A 164 1.99 30.25 -7.40
CA ILE A 164 1.15 31.43 -7.68
C ILE A 164 -0.23 31.22 -7.06
N TYR A 165 -0.83 32.30 -6.59
CA TYR A 165 -2.23 32.36 -6.24
C TYR A 165 -3.01 32.82 -7.45
N ALA A 166 -4.04 32.07 -7.79
CA ALA A 166 -4.99 32.47 -8.83
C ALA A 166 -6.35 32.75 -8.14
N ASP A 167 -6.74 34.00 -8.16
CA ASP A 167 -8.05 34.38 -7.64
C ASP A 167 -9.18 33.90 -8.53
N SER A 168 -10.32 33.55 -7.92
CA SER A 168 -11.49 33.17 -8.68
C SER A 168 -12.05 34.40 -9.43
N THR A 169 -12.21 34.24 -10.74
CA THR A 169 -12.89 35.26 -11.57
C THR A 169 -14.42 35.22 -11.42
N PHE A 170 -14.94 34.22 -10.70
CA PHE A 170 -16.39 34.09 -10.47
C PHE A 170 -16.85 34.96 -9.31
N ASP A 171 -17.83 35.83 -9.57
CA ASP A 171 -18.50 36.66 -8.55
C ASP A 171 -19.39 35.74 -7.69
N SER A 172 -18.96 35.46 -6.45
CA SER A 172 -19.72 34.66 -5.49
C SER A 172 -21.06 35.27 -5.05
N LYS A 173 -21.29 36.57 -5.35
CA LYS A 173 -22.55 37.26 -5.05
C LYS A 173 -23.64 37.05 -6.11
N LYS A 174 -23.30 36.36 -7.22
CA LYS A 174 -24.26 36.06 -8.29
C LYS A 174 -24.82 34.60 -8.20
N ARG A 175 -24.99 34.11 -7.00
CA ARG A 175 -25.73 32.85 -6.74
C ARG A 175 -27.18 33.16 -6.43
#